data_4b0c21544714dfb4e83adcfd9d23c6b8
#
_entry.id   4b0c21544714dfb4e83adcfd9d23c6b8
#
_cell.length_a   1.000
_cell.length_b   1.000
_cell.length_c   1.000
_cell.angle_alpha   90.00
_cell.angle_beta   90.00
_cell.angle_gamma   90.00
#
_symmetry.space_group_name_H-M   'P 1'
#
loop_
_entity.id
_entity.type
_entity.pdbx_description
1 polymer ?
#
loop_
_entity_poly.entity_id
_entity_poly.type
_entity_poly.pdbx_seq_one_letter_code
_entity_poly.pdbx_strand_id
1 'polypeptide(L)'
;LTIEEIEERKQYLLATVTVTDVLSRYGVPVKWKRCRGWCHGGKDLNMKVFRDGCHCFVCGRSFDIFDITMHFNNCDFWTAFELLGGIEKPSFTAQRKAKSAMKERQDRIIKERKAKAELKRIRVYITAYRELIVMSDPFSDIWCEAHNQLQLELYHLEYMTDKEMR
;
A
#
# COMPACT_ATOMS: atom_id res chain seq x y z
N LEU A 1 27.19 -10.63 12.38
CA LEU A 1 25.92 -9.92 12.55
C LEU A 1 24.99 -10.77 13.40
N THR A 2 24.36 -10.17 14.42
CA THR A 2 23.29 -10.82 15.18
C THR A 2 21.99 -10.82 14.35
N ILE A 3 21.04 -11.68 14.72
CA ILE A 3 19.71 -11.72 14.04
C ILE A 3 19.01 -10.36 14.12
N GLU A 4 19.12 -9.68 15.27
CA GLU A 4 18.55 -8.35 15.50
C GLU A 4 19.18 -7.28 14.58
N GLU A 5 20.51 -7.30 14.44
CA GLU A 5 21.23 -6.39 13.54
C GLU A 5 20.86 -6.62 12.07
N ILE A 6 20.62 -7.86 11.66
CA ILE A 6 20.21 -8.21 10.30
C ILE A 6 18.81 -7.65 10.02
N GLU A 7 17.86 -7.86 10.94
CA GLU A 7 16.50 -7.39 10.78
C GLU A 7 16.44 -5.84 10.78
N GLU A 8 17.21 -5.17 11.65
CA GLU A 8 17.31 -3.71 11.66
C GLU A 8 17.85 -3.16 10.32
N ARG A 9 18.87 -3.79 9.76
CA ARG A 9 19.45 -3.39 8.47
C ARG A 9 18.53 -3.69 7.30
N LYS A 10 17.84 -4.84 7.32
CA LYS A 10 16.83 -5.19 6.34
C LYS A 10 15.73 -4.12 6.31
N GLN A 11 15.21 -3.73 7.48
CA GLN A 11 14.21 -2.67 7.60
C GLN A 11 14.75 -1.31 7.10
N TYR A 12 16.00 -1.02 7.39
CA TYR A 12 16.66 0.18 6.86
C TYR A 12 16.71 0.18 5.33
N LEU A 13 17.11 -0.93 4.70
CA LEU A 13 17.15 -1.05 3.24
C LEU A 13 15.77 -0.90 2.61
N LEU A 14 14.75 -1.56 3.16
CA LEU A 14 13.36 -1.43 2.72
C LEU A 14 12.82 0.01 2.84
N ALA A 15 13.32 0.79 3.79
CA ALA A 15 12.92 2.18 3.98
C ALA A 15 13.65 3.16 3.05
N THR A 16 14.90 2.87 2.69
CA THR A 16 15.79 3.80 1.96
C THR A 16 15.93 3.50 0.48
N VAL A 17 15.92 2.22 0.10
CA VAL A 17 16.05 1.78 -1.29
C VAL A 17 14.66 1.62 -1.91
N THR A 18 14.42 2.25 -3.07
CA THR A 18 13.13 2.08 -3.75
C THR A 18 13.20 0.95 -4.77
N VAL A 19 12.06 0.27 -4.99
CA VAL A 19 11.95 -0.76 -6.03
C VAL A 19 12.29 -0.20 -7.41
N THR A 20 11.94 1.06 -7.67
CA THR A 20 12.26 1.72 -8.94
C THR A 20 13.77 1.83 -9.15
N ASP A 21 14.52 2.17 -8.10
CA ASP A 21 15.99 2.27 -8.17
C ASP A 21 16.62 0.91 -8.46
N VAL A 22 16.12 -0.14 -7.79
CA VAL A 22 16.60 -1.51 -8.00
C VAL A 22 16.29 -1.99 -9.42
N LEU A 23 15.05 -1.82 -9.89
CA LEU A 23 14.65 -2.20 -11.26
C LEU A 23 15.48 -1.44 -12.33
N SER A 24 15.79 -0.17 -12.08
CA SER A 24 16.62 0.64 -12.98
C SER A 24 18.04 0.08 -13.11
N ARG A 25 18.64 -0.42 -12.03
CA ARG A 25 19.96 -1.07 -12.05
C ARG A 25 20.01 -2.29 -12.98
N TYR A 26 18.88 -3.00 -13.10
CA TYR A 26 18.73 -4.17 -13.97
C TYR A 26 18.13 -3.85 -15.36
N GLY A 27 18.09 -2.57 -15.73
CA GLY A 27 17.60 -2.15 -17.04
C GLY A 27 16.11 -2.41 -17.28
N VAL A 28 15.30 -2.46 -16.21
CA VAL A 28 13.84 -2.60 -16.31
C VAL A 28 13.19 -1.22 -16.19
N PRO A 29 12.73 -0.63 -17.31
CA PRO A 29 12.12 0.69 -17.29
C PRO A 29 10.75 0.64 -16.60
N VAL A 30 10.52 1.60 -15.73
CA VAL A 30 9.21 1.79 -15.05
C VAL A 30 8.50 2.97 -15.73
N LYS A 31 7.31 2.71 -16.30
CA LYS A 31 6.44 3.73 -16.91
C LYS A 31 5.10 3.74 -16.22
N TRP A 32 4.62 4.92 -15.78
CA TRP A 32 3.32 5.08 -15.10
C TRP A 32 3.11 4.09 -13.93
N LYS A 33 4.15 3.91 -13.11
CA LYS A 33 4.16 2.93 -11.99
C LYS A 33 3.92 1.49 -12.43
N ARG A 34 4.30 1.13 -13.67
CA ARG A 34 4.23 -0.22 -14.21
C ARG A 34 5.53 -0.59 -14.91
N CYS A 35 5.85 -1.88 -14.91
CA CYS A 35 6.95 -2.45 -15.68
C CYS A 35 6.53 -3.78 -16.31
N ARG A 36 7.39 -4.30 -17.18
CA ARG A 36 7.19 -5.64 -17.75
C ARG A 36 7.24 -6.73 -16.67
N GLY A 37 6.49 -7.81 -16.88
CA GLY A 37 6.46 -8.96 -15.98
C GLY A 37 7.72 -9.81 -16.07
N TRP A 38 8.84 -9.30 -15.53
CA TRP A 38 10.14 -9.97 -15.57
C TRP A 38 10.13 -11.36 -14.91
N CYS A 39 9.28 -11.61 -13.92
CA CYS A 39 9.17 -12.88 -13.19
C CYS A 39 8.66 -14.06 -14.04
N HIS A 40 8.12 -13.81 -15.21
CA HIS A 40 7.64 -14.84 -16.16
C HIS A 40 8.04 -14.52 -17.60
N GLY A 41 8.99 -13.60 -17.80
CA GLY A 41 9.47 -13.22 -19.12
C GLY A 41 8.45 -12.46 -19.99
N GLY A 42 7.39 -11.90 -19.37
CA GLY A 42 6.35 -11.16 -20.08
C GLY A 42 6.86 -9.84 -20.67
N LYS A 43 6.35 -9.48 -21.85
CA LYS A 43 6.68 -8.20 -22.50
C LYS A 43 5.75 -7.07 -22.09
N ASP A 44 4.55 -7.40 -21.62
CA ASP A 44 3.50 -6.45 -21.27
C ASP A 44 3.71 -5.81 -19.90
N LEU A 45 3.14 -4.60 -19.70
CA LEU A 45 3.23 -3.84 -18.43
C LEU A 45 2.28 -4.40 -17.37
N ASN A 46 2.38 -5.70 -17.09
CA ASN A 46 1.50 -6.44 -16.18
C ASN A 46 1.94 -6.38 -14.71
N MET A 47 3.04 -5.71 -14.41
CA MET A 47 3.54 -5.57 -13.05
C MET A 47 3.35 -4.14 -12.57
N LYS A 48 2.64 -3.95 -11.45
CA LYS A 48 2.48 -2.67 -10.80
C LYS A 48 3.62 -2.45 -9.81
N VAL A 49 4.26 -1.29 -9.89
CA VAL A 49 5.40 -0.92 -9.05
C VAL A 49 4.93 0.05 -7.98
N PHE A 50 5.25 -0.29 -6.74
CA PHE A 50 5.10 0.54 -5.54
C PHE A 50 6.47 0.98 -5.08
N ARG A 51 6.55 1.83 -4.07
CA ARG A 51 7.82 2.28 -3.50
C ARG A 51 8.65 1.12 -2.93
N ASP A 52 7.99 0.18 -2.28
CA ASP A 52 8.53 -0.87 -1.44
C ASP A 52 8.35 -2.29 -1.97
N GLY A 53 7.73 -2.41 -3.13
CA GLY A 53 7.46 -3.71 -3.75
C GLY A 53 6.89 -3.54 -5.16
N CYS A 54 6.73 -4.66 -5.84
CA CYS A 54 5.97 -4.73 -7.08
C CYS A 54 5.05 -5.97 -7.05
N HIS A 55 3.94 -5.87 -7.77
CA HIS A 55 2.96 -6.95 -7.86
C HIS A 55 2.70 -7.33 -9.32
N CYS A 56 2.87 -8.60 -9.63
CA CYS A 56 2.59 -9.14 -10.95
C CYS A 56 1.16 -9.66 -11.02
N PHE A 57 0.33 -9.09 -11.88
CA PHE A 57 -1.07 -9.52 -12.04
C PHE A 57 -1.23 -10.84 -12.79
N VAL A 58 -0.19 -11.30 -13.48
CA VAL A 58 -0.20 -12.60 -14.18
C VAL A 58 0.13 -13.74 -13.23
N CYS A 59 1.20 -13.59 -12.43
CA CYS A 59 1.62 -14.63 -11.48
C CYS A 59 0.90 -14.53 -10.13
N GLY A 60 0.21 -13.42 -9.82
CA GLY A 60 -0.38 -13.15 -8.51
C GLY A 60 0.63 -12.94 -7.38
N ARG A 61 1.93 -12.80 -7.67
CA ARG A 61 3.00 -12.68 -6.67
C ARG A 61 3.45 -11.24 -6.49
N SER A 62 3.82 -10.93 -5.26
CA SER A 62 4.49 -9.67 -4.88
C SER A 62 5.97 -9.92 -4.63
N PHE A 63 6.79 -8.92 -4.93
CA PHE A 63 8.24 -8.98 -4.82
C PHE A 63 8.74 -7.70 -4.14
N ASP A 64 9.67 -7.84 -3.21
CA ASP A 64 10.40 -6.74 -2.60
C ASP A 64 11.75 -6.49 -3.29
N ILE A 65 12.58 -5.59 -2.73
CA ILE A 65 13.90 -5.27 -3.29
C ILE A 65 14.85 -6.46 -3.24
N PHE A 66 14.71 -7.34 -2.23
CA PHE A 66 15.53 -8.53 -2.11
C PHE A 66 15.14 -9.58 -3.13
N ASP A 67 13.84 -9.84 -3.30
CA ASP A 67 13.32 -10.77 -4.31
C ASP A 67 13.76 -10.38 -5.72
N ILE A 68 13.70 -9.08 -6.03
CA ILE A 68 14.15 -8.55 -7.32
C ILE A 68 15.65 -8.81 -7.50
N THR A 69 16.46 -8.48 -6.48
CA THR A 69 17.90 -8.63 -6.53
C THR A 69 18.31 -10.10 -6.65
N MET A 70 17.69 -10.99 -5.88
CA MET A 70 17.89 -12.44 -5.97
C MET A 70 17.54 -12.96 -7.38
N HIS A 71 16.42 -12.53 -7.95
CA HIS A 71 16.00 -12.98 -9.26
C HIS A 71 16.98 -12.58 -10.38
N PHE A 72 17.39 -11.31 -10.42
CA PHE A 72 18.24 -10.80 -11.50
C PHE A 72 19.71 -11.26 -11.37
N ASN A 73 20.19 -11.54 -10.17
CA ASN A 73 21.55 -12.03 -9.96
C ASN A 73 21.62 -13.55 -9.81
N ASN A 74 20.49 -14.24 -9.79
CA ASN A 74 20.39 -15.68 -9.52
C ASN A 74 21.18 -16.06 -8.26
N CYS A 75 20.96 -15.33 -7.17
CA CYS A 75 21.67 -15.46 -5.91
C CYS A 75 20.72 -15.69 -4.73
N ASP A 76 21.27 -16.03 -3.58
CA ASP A 76 20.55 -16.18 -2.32
C ASP A 76 20.28 -14.83 -1.64
N PHE A 77 19.54 -14.87 -0.53
CA PHE A 77 19.18 -13.68 0.25
C PHE A 77 20.42 -12.95 0.79
N TRP A 78 21.43 -13.68 1.24
CA TRP A 78 22.64 -13.08 1.82
C TRP A 78 23.42 -12.27 0.80
N THR A 79 23.62 -12.83 -0.38
CA THR A 79 24.27 -12.14 -1.49
C THR A 79 23.45 -10.94 -1.94
N ALA A 80 22.12 -11.06 -2.01
CA ALA A 80 21.23 -9.93 -2.32
C ALA A 80 21.30 -8.83 -1.25
N PHE A 81 21.35 -9.22 0.03
CA PHE A 81 21.49 -8.30 1.15
C PHE A 81 22.81 -7.53 1.10
N GLU A 82 23.91 -8.20 0.78
CA GLU A 82 25.22 -7.59 0.58
C GLU A 82 25.22 -6.60 -0.60
N LEU A 83 24.70 -7.02 -1.75
CA LEU A 83 24.61 -6.19 -2.97
C LEU A 83 23.76 -4.92 -2.77
N LEU A 84 22.80 -4.97 -1.87
CA LEU A 84 21.97 -3.83 -1.48
C LEU A 84 22.62 -2.93 -0.40
N GLY A 85 23.82 -3.30 0.10
CA GLY A 85 24.54 -2.54 1.13
C GLY A 85 24.21 -2.96 2.57
N GLY A 86 23.64 -4.15 2.78
CA GLY A 86 23.21 -4.62 4.11
C GLY A 86 24.36 -4.90 5.09
N ILE A 87 25.59 -5.06 4.61
CA ILE A 87 26.79 -5.29 5.46
C ILE A 87 27.32 -3.97 6.04
N GLU A 88 27.18 -2.86 5.32
CA GLU A 88 27.64 -1.57 5.79
C GLU A 88 26.79 -1.05 6.94
N LYS A 89 27.44 -0.56 8.02
CA LYS A 89 26.70 0.11 9.11
C LYS A 89 26.20 1.46 8.63
N PRO A 90 24.88 1.67 8.57
CA PRO A 90 24.35 2.97 8.18
C PRO A 90 24.73 4.04 9.21
N SER A 91 25.03 5.25 8.75
CA SER A 91 25.31 6.38 9.64
C SER A 91 24.12 6.70 10.55
N PHE A 92 24.37 7.29 11.71
CA PHE A 92 23.31 7.67 12.67
C PHE A 92 22.22 8.55 12.02
N THR A 93 22.62 9.48 11.16
CA THR A 93 21.69 10.35 10.42
C THR A 93 20.84 9.57 9.43
N ALA A 94 21.41 8.56 8.76
CA ALA A 94 20.70 7.71 7.83
C ALA A 94 19.69 6.80 8.56
N GLN A 95 20.06 6.21 9.70
CA GLN A 95 19.14 5.44 10.55
C GLN A 95 17.96 6.28 11.04
N ARG A 96 18.22 7.53 11.47
CA ARG A 96 17.17 8.45 11.93
C ARG A 96 16.18 8.79 10.80
N LYS A 97 16.67 9.04 9.57
CA LYS A 97 15.84 9.28 8.39
C LYS A 97 15.00 8.03 8.04
N ALA A 98 15.58 6.85 8.12
CA ALA A 98 14.86 5.60 7.85
C ALA A 98 13.74 5.37 8.87
N LYS A 99 14.01 5.56 10.17
CA LYS A 99 12.99 5.45 11.24
C LYS A 99 11.84 6.45 11.05
N SER A 100 12.15 7.71 10.67
CA SER A 100 11.12 8.70 10.35
C SER A 100 10.27 8.26 9.15
N ALA A 101 10.90 7.83 8.06
CA ALA A 101 10.20 7.37 6.86
C ALA A 101 9.31 6.13 7.13
N MET A 102 9.78 5.21 7.96
CA MET A 102 8.98 4.05 8.38
C MET A 102 7.75 4.47 9.19
N LYS A 103 7.92 5.39 10.15
CA LYS A 103 6.82 5.92 10.96
C LYS A 103 5.78 6.61 10.09
N GLU A 104 6.20 7.52 9.21
CA GLU A 104 5.30 8.21 8.27
C GLU A 104 4.52 7.24 7.37
N ARG A 105 5.20 6.17 6.92
CA ARG A 105 4.55 5.11 6.15
C ARG A 105 3.49 4.39 6.97
N GLN A 106 3.81 4.02 8.21
CA GLN A 106 2.89 3.33 9.11
C GLN A 106 1.67 4.20 9.42
N ASP A 107 1.89 5.48 9.71
CA ASP A 107 0.82 6.44 9.97
C ASP A 107 -0.09 6.60 8.74
N ARG A 108 0.47 6.63 7.53
CA ARG A 108 -0.31 6.68 6.28
C ARG A 108 -1.16 5.42 6.09
N ILE A 109 -0.58 4.22 6.29
CA ILE A 109 -1.34 2.96 6.19
C ILE A 109 -2.49 2.91 7.19
N ILE A 110 -2.24 3.34 8.43
CA ILE A 110 -3.28 3.41 9.47
C ILE A 110 -4.38 4.38 9.06
N LYS A 111 -4.01 5.56 8.53
CA LYS A 111 -4.98 6.57 8.05
C LYS A 111 -5.83 6.05 6.90
N GLU A 112 -5.22 5.39 5.91
CA GLU A 112 -5.93 4.78 4.79
C GLU A 112 -6.89 3.66 5.24
N ARG A 113 -6.45 2.81 6.19
CA ARG A 113 -7.31 1.75 6.76
C ARG A 113 -8.51 2.33 7.50
N LYS A 114 -8.30 3.39 8.30
CA LYS A 114 -9.39 4.09 9.00
C LYS A 114 -10.38 4.71 8.02
N ALA A 115 -9.89 5.39 6.97
CA ALA A 115 -10.76 5.98 5.94
C ALA A 115 -11.58 4.92 5.21
N LYS A 116 -10.97 3.79 4.82
CA LYS A 116 -11.70 2.67 4.19
C LYS A 116 -12.73 2.04 5.10
N ALA A 117 -12.42 1.88 6.39
CA ALA A 117 -13.36 1.35 7.38
C ALA A 117 -14.56 2.29 7.56
N GLU A 118 -14.31 3.59 7.61
CA GLU A 118 -15.36 4.62 7.72
C GLU A 118 -16.27 4.64 6.49
N LEU A 119 -15.71 4.62 5.28
CA LEU A 119 -16.49 4.51 4.05
C LEU A 119 -17.35 3.24 3.99
N LYS A 120 -16.81 2.11 4.48
CA LYS A 120 -17.57 0.87 4.57
C LYS A 120 -18.74 1.01 5.56
N ARG A 121 -18.52 1.63 6.71
CA ARG A 121 -19.55 1.91 7.72
C ARG A 121 -20.67 2.77 7.14
N ILE A 122 -20.35 3.90 6.52
CA ILE A 122 -21.31 4.82 5.88
C ILE A 122 -22.18 4.08 4.86
N ARG A 123 -21.57 3.26 3.99
CA ARG A 123 -22.32 2.48 2.98
C ARG A 123 -23.29 1.48 3.62
N VAL A 124 -22.91 0.85 4.72
CA VAL A 124 -23.80 -0.07 5.47
C VAL A 124 -25.00 0.70 6.04
N TYR A 125 -24.78 1.88 6.63
CA TYR A 125 -25.87 2.69 7.17
C TYR A 125 -26.81 3.22 6.07
N ILE A 126 -26.27 3.68 4.93
CA ILE A 126 -27.09 4.09 3.79
C ILE A 126 -28.01 2.94 3.34
N THR A 127 -27.48 1.71 3.26
CA THR A 127 -28.28 0.55 2.88
C THR A 127 -29.37 0.27 3.93
N ALA A 128 -29.01 0.24 5.20
CA ALA A 128 -29.94 -0.02 6.30
C ALA A 128 -31.05 1.04 6.36
N TYR A 129 -30.75 2.33 6.24
CA TYR A 129 -31.77 3.38 6.24
C TYR A 129 -32.70 3.33 5.02
N ARG A 130 -32.19 2.94 3.84
CA ARG A 130 -33.03 2.72 2.65
C ARG A 130 -34.00 1.57 2.87
N GLU A 131 -33.55 0.47 3.44
CA GLU A 131 -34.41 -0.67 3.77
C GLU A 131 -35.46 -0.27 4.82
N LEU A 132 -35.08 0.48 5.86
CA LEU A 132 -35.97 0.94 6.90
C LEU A 132 -37.07 1.87 6.35
N ILE A 133 -36.73 2.77 5.44
CA ILE A 133 -37.69 3.66 4.74
C ILE A 133 -38.72 2.85 3.95
N VAL A 134 -38.28 1.80 3.24
CA VAL A 134 -39.17 0.93 2.45
C VAL A 134 -40.12 0.11 3.34
N MET A 135 -39.64 -0.30 4.53
CA MET A 135 -40.40 -1.15 5.44
C MET A 135 -41.31 -0.37 6.40
N SER A 136 -41.15 0.95 6.52
CA SER A 136 -41.88 1.76 7.47
C SER A 136 -43.11 2.42 6.80
N ASP A 137 -44.15 2.67 7.58
CA ASP A 137 -45.31 3.45 7.11
C ASP A 137 -44.88 4.88 6.74
N PRO A 138 -45.27 5.41 5.56
CA PRO A 138 -44.96 6.76 5.15
C PRO A 138 -45.39 7.81 6.18
N PHE A 139 -44.49 8.76 6.46
CA PHE A 139 -44.69 9.84 7.44
C PHE A 139 -44.76 9.40 8.91
N SER A 140 -44.51 8.14 9.22
CA SER A 140 -44.28 7.71 10.62
C SER A 140 -42.98 8.33 11.17
N ASP A 141 -42.86 8.39 12.51
CA ASP A 141 -41.64 8.93 13.14
C ASP A 141 -40.39 8.14 12.70
N ILE A 142 -40.49 6.83 12.55
CA ILE A 142 -39.42 5.96 12.07
C ILE A 142 -39.03 6.31 10.64
N TRP A 143 -40.02 6.52 9.76
CA TRP A 143 -39.79 6.89 8.38
C TRP A 143 -39.10 8.24 8.26
N CYS A 144 -39.57 9.24 9.02
CA CYS A 144 -39.01 10.60 9.03
C CYS A 144 -37.54 10.57 9.55
N GLU A 145 -37.29 9.88 10.64
CA GLU A 145 -35.93 9.75 11.21
C GLU A 145 -34.99 9.03 10.24
N ALA A 146 -35.42 7.92 9.63
CA ALA A 146 -34.62 7.20 8.65
C ALA A 146 -34.26 8.07 7.44
N HIS A 147 -35.18 8.92 6.96
CA HIS A 147 -34.88 9.88 5.89
C HIS A 147 -33.86 10.94 6.29
N ASN A 148 -33.96 11.48 7.52
CA ASN A 148 -33.01 12.47 8.03
C ASN A 148 -31.61 11.87 8.14
N GLN A 149 -31.50 10.67 8.71
CA GLN A 149 -30.23 9.96 8.87
C GLN A 149 -29.64 9.55 7.51
N LEU A 150 -30.46 9.12 6.57
CA LEU A 150 -30.01 8.82 5.20
C LEU A 150 -29.36 10.04 4.54
N GLN A 151 -29.98 11.23 4.64
CA GLN A 151 -29.40 12.46 4.08
C GLN A 151 -28.07 12.81 4.73
N LEU A 152 -27.92 12.63 6.04
CA LEU A 152 -26.69 12.86 6.76
C LEU A 152 -25.57 11.92 6.29
N GLU A 153 -25.85 10.62 6.15
CA GLU A 153 -24.87 9.65 5.69
C GLU A 153 -24.49 9.83 4.21
N LEU A 154 -25.42 10.28 3.36
CA LEU A 154 -25.11 10.65 1.96
C LEU A 154 -24.16 11.84 1.90
N TYR A 155 -24.39 12.87 2.73
CA TYR A 155 -23.47 14.00 2.84
C TYR A 155 -22.08 13.58 3.31
N HIS A 156 -22.00 12.70 4.33
CA HIS A 156 -20.73 12.15 4.80
C HIS A 156 -20.00 11.37 3.70
N LEU A 157 -20.73 10.60 2.90
CA LEU A 157 -20.16 9.86 1.78
C LEU A 157 -19.54 10.80 0.74
N GLU A 158 -20.27 11.83 0.34
CA GLU A 158 -19.78 12.85 -0.60
C GLU A 158 -18.52 13.55 -0.07
N TYR A 159 -18.56 14.02 1.17
CA TYR A 159 -17.39 14.65 1.83
C TYR A 159 -16.17 13.78 1.84
N MET A 160 -16.33 12.47 2.13
CA MET A 160 -15.21 11.53 2.16
C MET A 160 -14.65 11.23 0.78
N THR A 161 -15.52 11.15 -0.26
CA THR A 161 -15.07 10.91 -1.64
C THR A 161 -14.38 12.12 -2.25
N ASP A 162 -14.83 13.33 -1.99
CA ASP A 162 -14.17 14.55 -2.44
C ASP A 162 -12.78 14.74 -1.83
N LYS A 163 -12.61 14.28 -0.59
CA LYS A 163 -11.32 14.31 0.10
C LYS A 163 -10.32 13.30 -0.43
N GLU A 164 -10.77 12.20 -1.04
CA GLU A 164 -9.88 11.23 -1.71
C GLU A 164 -9.44 11.71 -3.10
N MET A 165 -10.19 12.61 -3.75
CA MET A 165 -9.88 13.15 -5.07
C MET A 165 -8.90 14.34 -5.05
N ARG A 166 -8.66 14.95 -3.88
CA ARG A 166 -7.69 16.04 -3.68
C ARG A 166 -6.38 15.54 -3.07
#